data_85fcc94269434a6780c70dd4d543d044
#
_entry.id   85fcc94269434a6780c70dd4d543d044
#
_cell.length_a   1.000
_cell.length_b   1.000
_cell.length_c   1.000
_cell.angle_alpha   90.00
_cell.angle_beta   90.00
_cell.angle_gamma   90.00
#
_symmetry.space_group_name_H-M   'P 1'
#
loop_
_entity.id
_entity.type
_entity.pdbx_description
1 polymer ?
#
loop_
_entity_poly.entity_id
_entity_poly.type
_entity_poly.pdbx_seq_one_letter_code
_entity_poly.pdbx_strand_id
1 'polypeptide(L)'
;IKKIIATPHVQNGMYDLDANKVLEKIHMLNQLLKQEGLDLVIFPGAEVHINDRLLDAEILRESSILTINGGKKYILLEFPFQWVPPKTEHIIFKLKSMGFTPILPHLERNYRIQRNPNMVVHFVEMGAILQVTAQSIVGDFDAAPLKCVLWMLKNNLVHVIASDAHSPVARPQILSRAVKVVSDMFGSEEAANKMVSDHPRMILEGLPFST
;
A
#
# COMPACT_ATOMS: atom_id res chain seq x y z
N ILE A 1 15.24 -1.73 -7.82
CA ILE A 1 14.57 -2.08 -6.55
C ILE A 1 15.55 -2.88 -5.71
N LYS A 2 15.76 -2.48 -4.45
CA LYS A 2 16.64 -3.19 -3.49
C LYS A 2 15.88 -3.71 -2.26
N LYS A 3 14.70 -3.19 -2.01
CA LYS A 3 13.84 -3.57 -0.90
C LYS A 3 12.42 -3.80 -1.41
N ILE A 4 11.79 -4.87 -0.97
CA ILE A 4 10.39 -5.21 -1.27
C ILE A 4 9.68 -5.52 0.03
N ILE A 5 8.45 -5.06 0.17
CA ILE A 5 7.56 -5.47 1.25
C ILE A 5 6.58 -6.48 0.65
N ALA A 6 6.62 -7.72 1.13
CA ALA A 6 5.65 -8.74 0.76
C ALA A 6 4.38 -8.52 1.57
N THR A 7 3.27 -8.26 0.88
CA THR A 7 1.98 -7.93 1.48
C THR A 7 0.87 -8.89 1.02
N PRO A 8 0.95 -10.18 1.39
CA PRO A 8 -0.11 -11.12 1.05
C PRO A 8 -1.44 -10.68 1.67
N HIS A 9 -2.56 -11.00 0.99
CA HIS A 9 -3.89 -10.68 1.50
C HIS A 9 -4.21 -11.44 2.78
N VAL A 10 -4.80 -10.74 3.74
CA VAL A 10 -5.43 -11.29 4.94
C VAL A 10 -6.92 -11.00 4.87
N GLN A 11 -7.70 -12.01 4.50
CA GLN A 11 -9.14 -11.91 4.44
C GLN A 11 -9.78 -12.94 5.36
N ASN A 12 -10.72 -12.51 6.15
CA ASN A 12 -11.48 -13.37 7.04
C ASN A 12 -12.26 -14.41 6.25
N GLY A 13 -11.81 -15.66 6.31
CA GLY A 13 -12.49 -16.83 5.74
C GLY A 13 -12.12 -17.22 4.29
N MET A 14 -11.33 -16.42 3.56
CA MET A 14 -10.80 -16.82 2.25
C MET A 14 -9.29 -17.05 2.24
N TYR A 15 -8.55 -16.30 3.05
CA TYR A 15 -7.10 -16.42 3.20
C TYR A 15 -6.74 -16.30 4.68
N ASP A 16 -6.79 -17.42 5.40
CA ASP A 16 -6.22 -17.49 6.75
C ASP A 16 -4.71 -17.63 6.62
N LEU A 17 -4.02 -16.48 6.65
CA LEU A 17 -2.58 -16.45 6.63
C LEU A 17 -2.04 -16.81 8.02
N ASP A 18 -1.33 -17.92 8.07
CA ASP A 18 -0.46 -18.24 9.17
C ASP A 18 0.77 -17.32 9.12
N ALA A 19 0.85 -16.38 10.06
CA ALA A 19 1.95 -15.42 10.15
C ALA A 19 3.32 -16.08 10.17
N ASN A 20 3.45 -17.23 10.86
CA ASN A 20 4.72 -17.95 10.95
C ASN A 20 5.14 -18.49 9.59
N LYS A 21 4.20 -19.06 8.82
CA LYS A 21 4.48 -19.53 7.45
C LYS A 21 4.90 -18.41 6.51
N VAL A 22 4.33 -17.21 6.66
CA VAL A 22 4.75 -16.04 5.86
C VAL A 22 6.18 -15.65 6.22
N LEU A 23 6.50 -15.56 7.50
CA LEU A 23 7.83 -15.20 7.97
C LEU A 23 8.88 -16.25 7.56
N GLU A 24 8.56 -17.54 7.68
CA GLU A 24 9.42 -18.65 7.20
C GLU A 24 9.71 -18.52 5.70
N LYS A 25 8.68 -18.29 4.87
CA LYS A 25 8.86 -18.12 3.42
C LYS A 25 9.71 -16.89 3.09
N ILE A 26 9.50 -15.76 3.78
CA ILE A 26 10.32 -14.56 3.60
C ILE A 26 11.78 -14.86 3.98
N HIS A 27 12.01 -15.55 5.09
CA HIS A 27 13.35 -15.94 5.50
C HIS A 27 14.03 -16.84 4.45
N MET A 28 13.36 -17.88 3.96
CA MET A 28 13.85 -18.75 2.90
C MET A 28 14.19 -17.97 1.62
N LEU A 29 13.30 -17.08 1.18
CA LEU A 29 13.53 -16.26 -0.01
C LEU A 29 14.73 -15.33 0.16
N ASN A 30 14.89 -14.70 1.31
CA ASN A 30 16.05 -13.84 1.59
C ASN A 30 17.36 -14.64 1.61
N GLN A 31 17.35 -15.89 2.09
CA GLN A 31 18.50 -16.78 1.99
C GLN A 31 18.86 -17.12 0.55
N LEU A 32 17.86 -17.46 -0.29
CA LEU A 32 18.07 -17.73 -1.70
C LEU A 32 18.61 -16.51 -2.45
N LEU A 33 18.03 -15.32 -2.23
CA LEU A 33 18.51 -14.08 -2.82
C LEU A 33 19.98 -13.82 -2.48
N LYS A 34 20.39 -14.07 -1.24
CA LYS A 34 21.78 -13.95 -0.81
C LYS A 34 22.69 -14.99 -1.47
N GLN A 35 22.25 -16.24 -1.62
CA GLN A 35 23.00 -17.30 -2.30
C GLN A 35 23.20 -17.00 -3.78
N GLU A 36 22.21 -16.42 -4.44
CA GLU A 36 22.27 -15.98 -5.84
C GLU A 36 23.02 -14.65 -6.03
N GLY A 37 23.55 -14.05 -4.97
CA GLY A 37 24.28 -12.76 -5.03
C GLY A 37 23.41 -11.56 -5.41
N LEU A 38 22.09 -11.65 -5.22
CA LEU A 38 21.15 -10.57 -5.53
C LEU A 38 21.05 -9.58 -4.36
N ASP A 39 21.33 -8.30 -4.63
CA ASP A 39 21.19 -7.20 -3.66
C ASP A 39 19.71 -6.79 -3.52
N LEU A 40 18.91 -7.69 -2.99
CA LEU A 40 17.48 -7.52 -2.75
C LEU A 40 17.10 -8.11 -1.40
N VAL A 41 16.30 -7.37 -0.62
CA VAL A 41 15.78 -7.81 0.68
C VAL A 41 14.27 -7.73 0.68
N ILE A 42 13.60 -8.79 1.13
CA ILE A 42 12.15 -8.87 1.29
C ILE A 42 11.80 -8.70 2.77
N PHE A 43 10.88 -7.78 3.05
CA PHE A 43 10.35 -7.48 4.38
C PHE A 43 8.91 -7.99 4.53
N PRO A 44 8.49 -8.34 5.75
CA PRO A 44 7.14 -8.80 6.01
C PRO A 44 6.13 -7.65 6.06
N GLY A 45 4.90 -7.96 5.70
CA GLY A 45 3.72 -7.13 5.81
C GLY A 45 2.49 -7.96 5.45
N ALA A 46 1.33 -7.32 5.43
CA ALA A 46 0.10 -7.91 4.94
C ALA A 46 -0.79 -6.82 4.35
N GLU A 47 -1.58 -7.18 3.35
CA GLU A 47 -2.69 -6.39 2.87
C GLU A 47 -3.96 -6.87 3.58
N VAL A 48 -4.43 -6.04 4.52
CA VAL A 48 -5.49 -6.42 5.46
C VAL A 48 -6.82 -5.89 4.96
N HIS A 49 -7.77 -6.78 4.72
CA HIS A 49 -9.11 -6.37 4.31
C HIS A 49 -9.82 -5.60 5.43
N ILE A 50 -10.40 -4.44 5.10
CA ILE A 50 -11.08 -3.58 6.08
C ILE A 50 -12.29 -4.27 6.69
N ASN A 51 -12.31 -4.37 8.00
CA ASN A 51 -13.44 -4.92 8.78
C ASN A 51 -13.40 -4.45 10.24
N ASP A 52 -14.50 -4.65 10.97
CA ASP A 52 -14.63 -4.20 12.37
C ASP A 52 -13.67 -4.91 13.35
N ARG A 53 -13.13 -6.09 13.02
CA ARG A 53 -12.14 -6.80 13.86
C ARG A 53 -10.79 -6.08 13.95
N LEU A 54 -10.48 -5.22 12.99
CA LEU A 54 -9.30 -4.37 13.05
C LEU A 54 -9.31 -3.37 14.22
N LEU A 55 -10.44 -3.21 14.88
CA LEU A 55 -10.56 -2.35 16.07
C LEU A 55 -10.20 -3.07 17.37
N ASP A 56 -9.91 -4.37 17.29
CA ASP A 56 -9.36 -5.12 18.40
C ASP A 56 -7.86 -4.85 18.53
N ALA A 57 -7.50 -4.08 19.56
CA ALA A 57 -6.12 -3.66 19.80
C ALA A 57 -5.18 -4.84 20.09
N GLU A 58 -5.69 -5.94 20.65
CA GLU A 58 -4.89 -7.14 20.95
C GLU A 58 -4.49 -7.82 19.65
N ILE A 59 -5.45 -8.03 18.72
CA ILE A 59 -5.18 -8.62 17.41
C ILE A 59 -4.08 -7.84 16.66
N LEU A 60 -4.16 -6.50 16.66
CA LEU A 60 -3.18 -5.67 15.98
C LEU A 60 -1.80 -5.66 16.64
N ARG A 61 -1.74 -5.79 17.96
CA ARG A 61 -0.48 -5.77 18.70
C ARG A 61 0.23 -7.11 18.74
N GLU A 62 -0.51 -8.20 18.72
CA GLU A 62 0.02 -9.56 18.78
C GLU A 62 0.48 -10.06 17.43
N SER A 63 -0.16 -9.64 16.34
CA SER A 63 0.23 -10.10 15.02
C SER A 63 1.50 -9.42 14.50
N SER A 64 2.50 -10.23 14.19
CA SER A 64 3.79 -9.77 13.66
C SER A 64 3.75 -9.33 12.19
N ILE A 65 2.68 -9.64 11.44
CA ILE A 65 2.58 -9.36 10.01
C ILE A 65 1.50 -8.36 9.62
N LEU A 66 0.53 -8.05 10.49
CA LEU A 66 -0.54 -7.11 10.15
C LEU A 66 -0.05 -5.67 9.96
N THR A 67 1.13 -5.35 10.49
CA THR A 67 1.78 -4.06 10.28
C THR A 67 3.01 -4.21 9.39
N ILE A 68 3.31 -3.17 8.63
CA ILE A 68 4.51 -3.16 7.78
C ILE A 68 5.76 -3.41 8.63
N ASN A 69 6.54 -4.43 8.23
CA ASN A 69 7.78 -4.87 8.89
C ASN A 69 7.62 -5.17 10.40
N GLY A 70 6.43 -5.53 10.86
CA GLY A 70 6.16 -5.73 12.30
C GLY A 70 6.36 -4.48 13.16
N GLY A 71 6.49 -3.30 12.55
CA GLY A 71 6.83 -2.03 13.19
C GLY A 71 5.70 -1.41 14.02
N LYS A 72 4.53 -2.06 14.08
CA LYS A 72 3.35 -1.66 14.87
C LYS A 72 2.89 -0.23 14.64
N LYS A 73 3.06 0.29 13.42
CA LYS A 73 2.73 1.67 13.08
C LYS A 73 1.91 1.82 11.80
N TYR A 74 2.29 1.17 10.73
CA TYR A 74 1.64 1.28 9.43
C TYR A 74 0.89 0.01 9.07
N ILE A 75 -0.38 0.14 8.65
CA ILE A 75 -1.26 -0.96 8.25
C ILE A 75 -1.72 -0.70 6.84
N LEU A 76 -1.49 -1.65 5.93
CA LEU A 76 -2.03 -1.61 4.57
C LEU A 76 -3.46 -2.14 4.61
N LEU A 77 -4.43 -1.24 4.41
CA LEU A 77 -5.85 -1.47 4.65
C LEU A 77 -6.64 -1.50 3.34
N GLU A 78 -6.94 -2.69 2.84
CA GLU A 78 -7.60 -2.90 1.56
C GLU A 78 -9.11 -2.69 1.62
N PHE A 79 -9.65 -1.99 0.62
CA PHE A 79 -11.09 -1.87 0.40
C PHE A 79 -11.58 -2.88 -0.64
N PRO A 80 -12.83 -3.33 -0.55
CA PRO A 80 -13.48 -4.02 -1.66
C PRO A 80 -13.48 -3.17 -2.92
N PHE A 81 -13.29 -3.77 -4.10
CA PHE A 81 -13.24 -3.00 -5.35
C PHE A 81 -14.55 -2.29 -5.72
N GLN A 82 -15.70 -2.81 -5.28
CA GLN A 82 -17.02 -2.35 -5.73
C GLN A 82 -17.59 -1.20 -4.89
N TRP A 83 -17.20 -1.08 -3.65
CA TRP A 83 -17.80 -0.14 -2.70
C TRP A 83 -16.81 0.33 -1.64
N VAL A 84 -17.13 1.45 -0.99
CA VAL A 84 -16.40 1.94 0.18
C VAL A 84 -17.12 1.43 1.42
N PRO A 85 -16.44 0.72 2.32
CA PRO A 85 -17.06 0.14 3.51
C PRO A 85 -17.72 1.22 4.38
N PRO A 86 -18.93 0.96 4.88
CA PRO A 86 -19.52 1.83 5.88
C PRO A 86 -18.61 1.88 7.11
N LYS A 87 -18.61 3.02 7.81
CA LYS A 87 -17.73 3.27 8.96
C LYS A 87 -16.21 3.34 8.64
N THR A 88 -15.79 3.44 7.37
CA THR A 88 -14.37 3.62 7.00
C THR A 88 -13.72 4.74 7.80
N GLU A 89 -14.38 5.89 7.90
CA GLU A 89 -13.89 7.05 8.68
C GLU A 89 -13.70 6.70 10.16
N HIS A 90 -14.66 5.99 10.74
CA HIS A 90 -14.55 5.54 12.12
C HIS A 90 -13.39 4.57 12.33
N ILE A 91 -13.15 3.66 11.38
CA ILE A 91 -12.01 2.74 11.42
C ILE A 91 -10.70 3.50 11.32
N ILE A 92 -10.56 4.44 10.36
CA ILE A 92 -9.38 5.30 10.24
C ILE A 92 -9.12 6.06 11.54
N PHE A 93 -10.14 6.73 12.08
CA PHE A 93 -10.04 7.47 13.34
C PHE A 93 -9.56 6.59 14.50
N LYS A 94 -10.17 5.42 14.67
CA LYS A 94 -9.80 4.47 15.73
C LYS A 94 -8.38 3.97 15.57
N LEU A 95 -7.96 3.54 14.37
CA LEU A 95 -6.58 3.13 14.11
C LEU A 95 -5.60 4.24 14.46
N LYS A 96 -5.87 5.48 14.04
CA LYS A 96 -5.04 6.65 14.38
C LYS A 96 -4.97 6.87 15.88
N SER A 97 -6.09 6.80 16.60
CA SER A 97 -6.14 6.95 18.07
C SER A 97 -5.36 5.85 18.82
N MET A 98 -5.21 4.68 18.21
CA MET A 98 -4.42 3.56 18.73
C MET A 98 -2.93 3.66 18.35
N GLY A 99 -2.51 4.68 17.61
CA GLY A 99 -1.14 4.90 17.16
C GLY A 99 -0.80 4.27 15.82
N PHE A 100 -1.77 3.66 15.12
CA PHE A 100 -1.56 3.09 13.79
C PHE A 100 -1.92 4.12 12.70
N THR A 101 -1.16 4.11 11.62
CA THR A 101 -1.44 4.92 10.44
C THR A 101 -1.88 4.01 9.30
N PRO A 102 -3.14 4.11 8.83
CA PRO A 102 -3.61 3.31 7.71
C PRO A 102 -3.00 3.82 6.40
N ILE A 103 -2.55 2.87 5.59
CA ILE A 103 -2.20 3.06 4.18
C ILE A 103 -3.35 2.47 3.38
N LEU A 104 -3.95 3.25 2.51
CA LEU A 104 -5.08 2.83 1.67
C LEU A 104 -4.55 2.51 0.27
N PRO A 105 -4.39 1.22 -0.08
CA PRO A 105 -3.86 0.81 -1.37
C PRO A 105 -4.90 0.94 -2.48
N HIS A 106 -4.43 1.21 -3.67
CA HIS A 106 -5.13 1.13 -4.96
C HIS A 106 -6.59 1.62 -4.98
N LEU A 107 -6.90 2.70 -4.23
CA LEU A 107 -8.25 3.27 -4.20
C LEU A 107 -8.71 3.79 -5.57
N GLU A 108 -7.79 4.11 -6.48
CA GLU A 108 -8.09 4.44 -7.88
C GLU A 108 -8.75 3.28 -8.63
N ARG A 109 -8.65 2.05 -8.12
CA ARG A 109 -9.29 0.85 -8.68
C ARG A 109 -10.66 0.58 -8.08
N ASN A 110 -11.04 1.30 -7.01
CA ASN A 110 -12.35 1.17 -6.38
C ASN A 110 -13.42 1.87 -7.22
N TYR A 111 -14.46 1.13 -7.62
CA TYR A 111 -15.52 1.63 -8.49
C TYR A 111 -16.26 2.85 -7.93
N ARG A 112 -16.49 2.90 -6.63
CA ARG A 112 -17.15 4.04 -5.98
C ARG A 112 -16.29 5.28 -5.98
N ILE A 113 -14.99 5.12 -5.71
CA ILE A 113 -14.00 6.19 -5.72
C ILE A 113 -13.80 6.74 -7.16
N GLN A 114 -13.75 5.88 -8.16
CA GLN A 114 -13.66 6.32 -9.58
C GLN A 114 -14.79 7.26 -9.97
N ARG A 115 -15.99 7.06 -9.42
CA ARG A 115 -17.16 7.92 -9.67
C ARG A 115 -17.20 9.19 -8.84
N ASN A 116 -16.59 9.17 -7.68
CA ASN A 116 -16.48 10.33 -6.79
C ASN A 116 -15.11 10.35 -6.09
N PRO A 117 -14.04 10.77 -6.77
CA PRO A 117 -12.70 10.76 -6.22
C PRO A 117 -12.51 11.74 -5.03
N ASN A 118 -13.39 12.73 -4.87
CA ASN A 118 -13.35 13.63 -3.71
C ASN A 118 -13.45 12.90 -2.35
N MET A 119 -13.99 11.68 -2.33
CA MET A 119 -14.06 10.88 -1.10
C MET A 119 -12.69 10.64 -0.47
N VAL A 120 -11.63 10.51 -1.28
CA VAL A 120 -10.28 10.24 -0.74
C VAL A 120 -9.65 11.44 -0.04
N VAL A 121 -10.10 12.67 -0.36
CA VAL A 121 -9.61 13.90 0.30
C VAL A 121 -9.82 13.79 1.81
N HIS A 122 -11.03 13.40 2.20
CA HIS A 122 -11.38 13.27 3.61
C HIS A 122 -10.55 12.19 4.34
N PHE A 123 -10.25 11.07 3.67
CA PHE A 123 -9.37 10.05 4.26
C PHE A 123 -7.95 10.56 4.49
N VAL A 124 -7.42 11.37 3.56
CA VAL A 124 -6.10 12.00 3.72
C VAL A 124 -6.11 13.04 4.85
N GLU A 125 -7.15 13.88 4.92
CA GLU A 125 -7.33 14.85 6.02
C GLU A 125 -7.40 14.17 7.40
N MET A 126 -7.92 12.95 7.46
CA MET A 126 -7.89 12.12 8.67
C MET A 126 -6.52 11.49 8.95
N GLY A 127 -5.53 11.71 8.10
CA GLY A 127 -4.16 11.22 8.24
C GLY A 127 -3.93 9.81 7.70
N ALA A 128 -4.76 9.34 6.76
CA ALA A 128 -4.47 8.14 5.99
C ALA A 128 -3.47 8.44 4.86
N ILE A 129 -2.65 7.45 4.53
CA ILE A 129 -1.69 7.50 3.42
C ILE A 129 -2.34 6.84 2.19
N LEU A 130 -2.33 7.51 1.04
CA LEU A 130 -2.77 6.89 -0.21
C LEU A 130 -1.60 6.24 -0.95
N GLN A 131 -1.75 4.96 -1.24
CA GLN A 131 -0.88 4.21 -2.14
C GLN A 131 -1.64 3.91 -3.44
N VAL A 132 -1.03 4.19 -4.58
CA VAL A 132 -1.59 3.88 -5.90
C VAL A 132 -0.73 2.87 -6.64
N THR A 133 -1.32 2.17 -7.60
CA THR A 133 -0.63 1.15 -8.39
C THR A 133 0.06 1.78 -9.60
N ALA A 134 1.32 1.42 -9.84
CA ALA A 134 2.10 1.89 -10.97
C ALA A 134 1.41 1.62 -12.33
N GLN A 135 0.78 0.44 -12.48
CA GLN A 135 0.05 0.08 -13.69
C GLN A 135 -1.20 0.96 -13.93
N SER A 136 -1.85 1.47 -12.86
CA SER A 136 -2.93 2.45 -12.99
C SER A 136 -2.44 3.76 -13.61
N ILE A 137 -1.25 4.21 -13.21
CA ILE A 137 -0.65 5.48 -13.69
C ILE A 137 -0.30 5.41 -15.18
N VAL A 138 0.15 4.25 -15.65
CA VAL A 138 0.54 4.06 -17.06
C VAL A 138 -0.60 3.56 -17.96
N GLY A 139 -1.79 3.33 -17.39
CA GLY A 139 -2.98 2.92 -18.14
C GLY A 139 -3.01 1.44 -18.53
N ASP A 140 -2.20 0.59 -17.89
CA ASP A 140 -2.14 -0.86 -18.19
C ASP A 140 -3.41 -1.63 -17.69
N PHE A 141 -4.23 -1.02 -16.83
CA PHE A 141 -5.52 -1.59 -16.43
C PHE A 141 -6.63 -1.10 -17.37
N ASP A 142 -7.31 0.00 -17.01
CA ASP A 142 -8.42 0.57 -17.76
C ASP A 142 -8.39 2.09 -17.69
N ALA A 143 -9.21 2.75 -18.53
CA ALA A 143 -9.32 4.21 -18.56
C ALA A 143 -9.86 4.81 -17.24
N ALA A 144 -10.71 4.08 -16.51
CA ALA A 144 -11.31 4.60 -15.28
C ALA A 144 -10.29 4.70 -14.13
N PRO A 145 -9.48 3.66 -13.79
CA PRO A 145 -8.34 3.78 -12.86
C PRO A 145 -7.34 4.86 -13.27
N LEU A 146 -6.98 4.93 -14.56
CA LEU A 146 -6.06 5.96 -15.06
C LEU A 146 -6.59 7.38 -14.81
N LYS A 147 -7.84 7.65 -15.18
CA LYS A 147 -8.47 8.96 -14.93
C LYS A 147 -8.49 9.29 -13.43
N CYS A 148 -8.82 8.31 -12.60
CA CYS A 148 -8.91 8.48 -11.15
C CYS A 148 -7.54 8.78 -10.54
N VAL A 149 -6.50 8.00 -10.87
CA VAL A 149 -5.15 8.20 -10.32
C VAL A 149 -4.54 9.52 -10.79
N LEU A 150 -4.74 9.93 -12.04
CA LEU A 150 -4.27 11.23 -12.54
C LEU A 150 -4.96 12.39 -11.82
N TRP A 151 -6.24 12.24 -11.47
CA TRP A 151 -6.94 13.21 -10.64
C TRP A 151 -6.34 13.28 -9.22
N MET A 152 -6.08 12.13 -8.59
CA MET A 152 -5.44 12.07 -7.26
C MET A 152 -4.04 12.70 -7.26
N LEU A 153 -3.22 12.44 -8.29
CA LEU A 153 -1.90 13.04 -8.45
C LEU A 153 -1.99 14.57 -8.60
N LYS A 154 -2.89 15.08 -9.47
CA LYS A 154 -3.10 16.52 -9.67
C LYS A 154 -3.52 17.27 -8.41
N ASN A 155 -4.16 16.59 -7.48
CA ASN A 155 -4.58 17.15 -6.20
C ASN A 155 -3.60 16.86 -5.05
N ASN A 156 -2.38 16.37 -5.35
CA ASN A 156 -1.33 16.06 -4.38
C ASN A 156 -1.76 15.08 -3.27
N LEU A 157 -2.66 14.15 -3.59
CA LEU A 157 -3.21 13.19 -2.62
C LEU A 157 -2.42 11.87 -2.56
N VAL A 158 -1.54 11.61 -3.56
CA VAL A 158 -0.77 10.38 -3.64
C VAL A 158 0.52 10.48 -2.84
N HIS A 159 0.74 9.55 -1.95
CA HIS A 159 1.92 9.49 -1.10
C HIS A 159 2.90 8.40 -1.52
N VAL A 160 2.38 7.26 -1.99
CA VAL A 160 3.18 6.09 -2.36
C VAL A 160 2.73 5.53 -3.70
N ILE A 161 3.69 5.16 -4.53
CA ILE A 161 3.46 4.38 -5.75
C ILE A 161 4.07 3.00 -5.53
N ALA A 162 3.24 1.96 -5.62
CA ALA A 162 3.66 0.57 -5.49
C ALA A 162 3.44 -0.20 -6.81
N SER A 163 4.14 -1.30 -6.98
CA SER A 163 3.93 -2.17 -8.13
C SER A 163 2.67 -3.03 -7.99
N ASP A 164 2.30 -3.37 -6.77
CA ASP A 164 1.22 -4.34 -6.49
C ASP A 164 1.40 -5.62 -7.35
N ALA A 165 2.65 -6.13 -7.33
CA ALA A 165 3.09 -7.20 -8.23
C ALA A 165 2.48 -8.55 -7.83
N HIS A 166 1.98 -9.29 -8.82
CA HIS A 166 1.36 -10.61 -8.64
C HIS A 166 1.97 -11.68 -9.56
N SER A 167 2.67 -11.27 -10.60
CA SER A 167 3.31 -12.21 -11.53
C SER A 167 4.47 -11.53 -12.26
N PRO A 168 5.44 -12.30 -12.77
CA PRO A 168 6.58 -11.72 -13.47
C PRO A 168 6.22 -11.14 -14.86
N VAL A 169 5.06 -11.48 -15.41
CA VAL A 169 4.64 -11.07 -16.77
C VAL A 169 3.46 -10.11 -16.74
N ALA A 170 2.32 -10.52 -16.18
CA ALA A 170 1.10 -9.70 -16.24
C ALA A 170 1.09 -8.53 -15.24
N ARG A 171 1.68 -8.73 -14.06
CA ARG A 171 1.76 -7.69 -13.01
C ARG A 171 3.17 -7.70 -12.38
N PRO A 172 4.20 -7.24 -13.12
CA PRO A 172 5.59 -7.28 -12.67
C PRO A 172 5.92 -6.15 -11.70
N GLN A 173 7.07 -6.28 -11.02
CA GLN A 173 7.62 -5.27 -10.10
C GLN A 173 8.27 -4.09 -10.85
N ILE A 174 7.56 -3.44 -11.75
CA ILE A 174 8.07 -2.34 -12.57
C ILE A 174 7.47 -1.02 -12.11
N LEU A 175 8.34 -0.08 -11.70
CA LEU A 175 7.96 1.28 -11.28
C LEU A 175 8.42 2.36 -12.27
N SER A 176 9.45 2.09 -13.10
CA SER A 176 10.13 3.08 -13.93
C SER A 176 9.20 3.83 -14.90
N ARG A 177 8.21 3.16 -15.49
CA ARG A 177 7.23 3.78 -16.38
C ARG A 177 6.35 4.79 -15.62
N ALA A 178 5.88 4.42 -14.43
CA ALA A 178 5.07 5.31 -13.59
C ALA A 178 5.90 6.49 -13.06
N VAL A 179 7.15 6.25 -12.64
CA VAL A 179 8.10 7.31 -12.26
C VAL A 179 8.23 8.33 -13.38
N LYS A 180 8.43 7.87 -14.63
CA LYS A 180 8.53 8.79 -15.77
C LYS A 180 7.27 9.64 -15.94
N VAL A 181 6.08 9.04 -15.93
CA VAL A 181 4.81 9.77 -16.06
C VAL A 181 4.66 10.83 -14.98
N VAL A 182 4.96 10.48 -13.72
CA VAL A 182 4.87 11.40 -12.59
C VAL A 182 5.92 12.50 -12.67
N SER A 183 7.15 12.17 -13.06
CA SER A 183 8.22 13.18 -13.28
C SER A 183 7.85 14.18 -14.36
N ASP A 184 7.31 13.70 -15.48
CA ASP A 184 6.86 14.56 -16.59
C ASP A 184 5.69 15.45 -16.14
N MET A 185 4.76 14.91 -15.33
CA MET A 185 3.57 15.62 -14.84
C MET A 185 3.89 16.75 -13.86
N PHE A 186 4.85 16.52 -12.95
CA PHE A 186 5.26 17.50 -11.93
C PHE A 186 6.46 18.35 -12.36
N GLY A 187 7.10 18.03 -13.48
CA GLY A 187 8.36 18.66 -13.90
C GLY A 187 9.52 18.39 -12.93
N SER A 188 9.42 17.32 -12.15
CA SER A 188 10.36 16.99 -11.06
C SER A 188 10.53 15.48 -10.89
N GLU A 189 11.72 14.99 -11.12
CA GLU A 189 12.10 13.61 -10.81
C GLU A 189 12.15 13.37 -9.29
N GLU A 190 12.49 14.39 -8.51
CA GLU A 190 12.50 14.32 -7.05
C GLU A 190 11.09 14.01 -6.49
N ALA A 191 10.03 14.63 -7.04
CA ALA A 191 8.66 14.38 -6.63
C ALA A 191 8.26 12.91 -6.84
N ALA A 192 8.63 12.33 -7.99
CA ALA A 192 8.39 10.91 -8.28
C ALA A 192 9.23 9.99 -7.35
N ASN A 193 10.50 10.33 -7.12
CA ASN A 193 11.40 9.56 -6.26
C ASN A 193 10.93 9.54 -4.80
N LYS A 194 10.36 10.61 -4.29
CA LYS A 194 9.74 10.62 -2.96
C LYS A 194 8.68 9.52 -2.84
N MET A 195 7.82 9.37 -3.84
CA MET A 195 6.69 8.43 -3.82
C MET A 195 7.12 6.96 -3.96
N VAL A 196 8.24 6.66 -4.61
CA VAL A 196 8.71 5.28 -4.84
C VAL A 196 9.90 4.85 -3.97
N SER A 197 10.54 5.79 -3.27
CA SER A 197 11.76 5.53 -2.48
C SER A 197 11.67 6.09 -1.07
N ASP A 198 11.55 7.41 -0.90
CA ASP A 198 11.67 8.03 0.42
C ASP A 198 10.49 7.70 1.32
N HIS A 199 9.27 7.87 0.83
CA HIS A 199 8.07 7.56 1.59
C HIS A 199 7.96 6.06 1.91
N PRO A 200 8.15 5.12 0.96
CA PRO A 200 8.22 3.69 1.28
C PRO A 200 9.30 3.34 2.30
N ARG A 201 10.48 3.99 2.25
CA ARG A 201 11.53 3.81 3.24
C ARG A 201 11.10 4.26 4.62
N MET A 202 10.51 5.46 4.73
CA MET A 202 9.99 5.97 6.01
C MET A 202 8.95 5.04 6.62
N ILE A 203 8.04 4.51 5.79
CA ILE A 203 7.02 3.53 6.21
C ILE A 203 7.68 2.25 6.73
N LEU A 204 8.65 1.71 5.98
CA LEU A 204 9.37 0.50 6.34
C LEU A 204 10.13 0.65 7.67
N GLU A 205 10.72 1.81 7.90
CA GLU A 205 11.51 2.15 9.09
C GLU A 205 10.63 2.64 10.27
N GLY A 206 9.31 2.74 10.08
CA GLY A 206 8.39 3.22 11.11
C GLY A 206 8.54 4.70 11.46
N LEU A 207 9.19 5.48 10.59
CA LEU A 207 9.40 6.92 10.80
C LEU A 207 8.09 7.71 10.68
N PRO A 208 7.97 8.90 11.31
CA PRO A 208 6.83 9.77 11.15
C PRO A 208 6.64 10.16 9.68
N PHE A 209 5.41 10.11 9.22
CA PHE A 209 4.99 10.56 7.90
C PHE A 209 4.06 11.76 8.08
N SER A 210 4.43 12.90 7.50
CA SER A 210 3.53 14.06 7.40
C SER A 210 2.82 14.01 6.04
N THR A 211 1.50 13.87 6.08
CA THR A 211 0.63 14.00 4.91
C THR A 211 0.47 15.45 4.52
#